data_9ab2bdcd7ce457d48feb259e81c4ae82
#
_entry.id   9ab2bdcd7ce457d48feb259e81c4ae82
#
_cell.length_a   1.000
_cell.length_b   1.000
_cell.length_c   1.000
_cell.angle_alpha   90.00
_cell.angle_beta   90.00
_cell.angle_gamma   90.00
#
_symmetry.space_group_name_H-M   'P 1'
#
loop_
_entity.id
_entity.type
_entity.pdbx_description
1 polymer ?
#
loop_
_entity_poly.entity_id
_entity_poly.type
_entity_poly.pdbx_seq_one_letter_code
_entity_poly.pdbx_strand_id
1 'polypeptide(L)'
;MLFVFPKTIFMLCSLVGVLAHFIIRRCPRSPFTAIGLVLAVVSFFNILYGTLAGITRFDTKEVEYRSANIPEGFDGYRIVQISDIHIGSWQGNPDPIKQLVDLVNGQKPDLIVFTGDLVNQQSHELDGFQEILSQLYAPDGVYSILGNHDYGSYYHWQSPKAEIANLDYLIRQQKAM
;
A
#
# COMPACT_ATOMS: atom_id res chain seq x y z
N MET A 1 2.49 13.60 10.17
CA MET A 1 1.17 13.03 10.50
C MET A 1 1.07 12.58 11.95
N LEU A 2 1.99 11.74 12.47
CA LEU A 2 1.93 11.14 13.81
C LEU A 2 1.69 12.13 14.97
N PHE A 3 2.29 13.31 14.93
CA PHE A 3 2.14 14.33 15.99
C PHE A 3 1.14 15.45 15.64
N VAL A 4 0.92 15.71 14.36
CA VAL A 4 0.05 16.82 13.94
C VAL A 4 -1.41 16.48 14.20
N PHE A 5 -1.86 15.30 13.73
CA PHE A 5 -3.25 14.90 13.83
C PHE A 5 -3.77 14.78 15.28
N PRO A 6 -3.07 14.09 16.20
CA PRO A 6 -3.48 14.06 17.62
C PRO A 6 -3.53 15.44 18.29
N LYS A 7 -2.54 16.31 18.00
CA LYS A 7 -2.52 17.68 18.52
C LYS A 7 -3.71 18.50 18.02
N THR A 8 -4.08 18.34 16.75
CA THR A 8 -5.24 19.04 16.16
C THR A 8 -6.53 18.61 16.85
N ILE A 9 -6.72 17.32 17.10
CA ILE A 9 -7.89 16.80 17.83
C ILE A 9 -7.96 17.41 19.24
N PHE A 10 -6.85 17.37 19.97
CA PHE A 10 -6.77 17.95 21.31
C PHE A 10 -7.11 19.45 21.31
N MET A 11 -6.54 20.20 20.37
CA MET A 11 -6.77 21.64 20.25
C MET A 11 -8.23 21.96 19.92
N LEU A 12 -8.87 21.22 19.00
CA LEU A 12 -10.27 21.42 18.65
C LEU A 12 -11.20 21.12 19.82
N CYS A 13 -11.00 20.01 20.53
CA CYS A 13 -11.78 19.68 21.72
C CYS A 13 -11.62 20.76 22.80
N SER A 14 -10.41 21.22 23.04
CA SER A 14 -10.12 22.28 24.00
C SER A 14 -10.79 23.61 23.61
N LEU A 15 -10.76 23.97 22.33
CA LEU A 15 -11.41 25.15 21.77
C LEU A 15 -12.93 25.11 21.98
N VAL A 16 -13.56 23.96 21.69
CA VAL A 16 -14.99 23.74 21.96
C VAL A 16 -15.33 23.97 23.45
N GLY A 17 -14.46 23.44 24.32
CA GLY A 17 -14.62 23.67 25.77
C GLY A 17 -14.53 25.15 26.19
N VAL A 18 -13.62 25.89 25.55
CA VAL A 18 -13.49 27.34 25.77
C VAL A 18 -14.74 28.07 25.26
N LEU A 19 -15.21 27.79 24.06
CA LEU A 19 -16.40 28.40 23.47
C LEU A 19 -17.66 28.09 24.29
N ALA A 20 -17.84 26.82 24.71
CA ALA A 20 -18.95 26.41 25.58
C ALA A 20 -18.94 27.16 26.91
N HIS A 21 -17.77 27.36 27.50
CA HIS A 21 -17.64 28.13 28.73
C HIS A 21 -18.03 29.62 28.56
N PHE A 22 -17.67 30.21 27.40
CA PHE A 22 -18.08 31.61 27.12
C PHE A 22 -19.56 31.75 26.89
N ILE A 23 -20.21 30.81 26.22
CA ILE A 23 -21.65 30.85 25.93
C ILE A 23 -22.45 30.45 27.18
N ILE A 24 -22.02 29.40 27.87
CA ILE A 24 -22.67 28.85 29.06
C ILE A 24 -21.73 29.06 30.24
N ARG A 25 -21.81 30.19 30.92
CA ARG A 25 -20.88 30.62 31.98
C ARG A 25 -20.60 29.59 33.09
N ARG A 26 -21.45 28.57 33.25
CA ARG A 26 -21.28 27.46 34.22
C ARG A 26 -20.71 26.18 33.60
N CYS A 27 -20.45 26.12 32.26
CA CYS A 27 -19.92 24.93 31.63
C CYS A 27 -18.44 24.76 31.99
N PRO A 28 -18.03 23.67 32.64
CA PRO A 28 -16.64 23.43 32.97
C PRO A 28 -15.85 23.09 31.69
N ARG A 29 -14.61 23.57 31.58
CA ARG A 29 -13.72 23.30 30.44
C ARG A 29 -13.04 21.92 30.54
N SER A 30 -12.85 21.42 31.77
CA SER A 30 -12.09 20.22 32.08
C SER A 30 -12.55 18.95 31.33
N PRO A 31 -13.86 18.66 31.17
CA PRO A 31 -14.28 17.45 30.45
C PRO A 31 -13.90 17.49 28.97
N PHE A 32 -14.00 18.65 28.31
CA PHE A 32 -13.61 18.79 26.90
C PHE A 32 -12.12 18.58 26.70
N THR A 33 -11.30 19.13 27.57
CA THR A 33 -9.84 18.93 27.56
C THR A 33 -9.47 17.47 27.83
N ALA A 34 -10.13 16.82 28.80
CA ALA A 34 -9.91 15.41 29.11
C ALA A 34 -10.31 14.50 27.95
N ILE A 35 -11.46 14.72 27.33
CA ILE A 35 -11.91 13.99 26.14
C ILE A 35 -10.92 14.20 25.00
N GLY A 36 -10.52 15.46 24.76
CA GLY A 36 -9.53 15.78 23.73
C GLY A 36 -8.19 15.07 23.94
N LEU A 37 -7.72 14.96 25.18
CA LEU A 37 -6.51 14.23 25.51
C LEU A 37 -6.66 12.73 25.23
N VAL A 38 -7.75 12.11 25.66
CA VAL A 38 -8.01 10.68 25.40
C VAL A 38 -8.05 10.41 23.90
N LEU A 39 -8.80 11.20 23.14
CA LEU A 39 -8.89 11.04 21.67
C LEU A 39 -7.54 11.26 20.99
N ALA A 40 -6.74 12.22 21.46
CA ALA A 40 -5.39 12.44 20.93
C ALA A 40 -4.47 11.26 21.20
N VAL A 41 -4.51 10.68 22.39
CA VAL A 41 -3.70 9.50 22.75
C VAL A 41 -4.13 8.27 21.93
N VAL A 42 -5.44 8.02 21.83
CA VAL A 42 -5.97 6.91 21.02
C VAL A 42 -5.57 7.05 19.55
N SER A 43 -5.73 8.25 18.98
CA SER A 43 -5.34 8.50 17.59
C SER A 43 -3.85 8.38 17.37
N PHE A 44 -3.01 8.81 18.33
CA PHE A 44 -1.57 8.63 18.27
C PHE A 44 -1.18 7.14 18.18
N PHE A 45 -1.70 6.32 19.08
CA PHE A 45 -1.39 4.88 19.07
C PHE A 45 -1.98 4.15 17.87
N ASN A 46 -3.16 4.58 17.37
CA ASN A 46 -3.74 4.02 16.16
C ASN A 46 -2.87 4.29 14.92
N ILE A 47 -2.41 5.54 14.75
CA ILE A 47 -1.50 5.90 13.66
C ILE A 47 -0.16 5.15 13.80
N LEU A 48 0.39 5.10 15.02
CA LEU A 48 1.64 4.39 15.29
C LEU A 48 1.53 2.90 14.94
N TYR A 49 0.45 2.25 15.37
CA TYR A 49 0.18 0.85 15.03
C TYR A 49 0.03 0.65 13.52
N GLY A 50 -0.77 1.51 12.85
CA GLY A 50 -0.93 1.45 11.39
C GLY A 50 0.40 1.60 10.64
N THR A 51 1.27 2.49 11.12
CA THR A 51 2.57 2.74 10.50
C THR A 51 3.58 1.62 10.75
N LEU A 52 3.58 1.00 11.95
CA LEU A 52 4.59 -0.01 12.31
C LEU A 52 4.19 -1.44 11.98
N ALA A 53 2.91 -1.76 12.06
CA ALA A 53 2.41 -3.12 11.90
C ALA A 53 1.38 -3.28 10.77
N GLY A 54 0.60 -2.22 10.49
CA GLY A 54 -0.50 -2.30 9.52
C GLY A 54 -0.01 -2.44 8.07
N ILE A 55 1.09 -1.77 7.72
CA ILE A 55 1.62 -1.77 6.36
C ILE A 55 2.20 -3.12 5.91
N THR A 56 2.60 -3.97 6.86
CA THR A 56 3.18 -5.30 6.57
C THR A 56 2.15 -6.43 6.66
N ARG A 57 0.88 -6.09 6.94
CA ARG A 57 -0.19 -7.07 7.07
C ARG A 57 -0.90 -7.25 5.73
N PHE A 58 -0.54 -8.33 5.04
CA PHE A 58 -1.21 -8.72 3.80
C PHE A 58 -2.42 -9.60 4.11
N ASP A 59 -3.54 -9.32 3.45
CA ASP A 59 -4.75 -10.13 3.52
C ASP A 59 -5.10 -10.64 2.12
N THR A 60 -5.56 -11.90 2.04
CA THR A 60 -6.08 -12.47 0.80
C THR A 60 -7.59 -12.28 0.75
N LYS A 61 -8.09 -11.68 -0.33
CA LYS A 61 -9.52 -11.60 -0.61
C LYS A 61 -9.87 -12.62 -1.69
N GLU A 62 -10.63 -13.63 -1.34
CA GLU A 62 -11.12 -14.62 -2.28
C GLU A 62 -12.46 -14.16 -2.89
N VAL A 63 -12.56 -14.25 -4.23
CA VAL A 63 -13.78 -13.92 -4.98
C VAL A 63 -14.05 -15.07 -5.93
N GLU A 64 -15.17 -15.75 -5.76
CA GLU A 64 -15.60 -16.79 -6.67
C GLU A 64 -16.45 -16.18 -7.78
N TYR A 65 -16.10 -16.50 -9.04
CA TYR A 65 -16.87 -16.13 -10.22
C TYR A 65 -17.43 -17.37 -10.89
N ARG A 66 -18.76 -17.44 -11.04
CA ARG A 66 -19.44 -18.54 -11.69
C ARG A 66 -20.23 -18.04 -12.90
N SER A 67 -20.08 -18.70 -14.05
CA SER A 67 -20.84 -18.40 -15.26
C SER A 67 -20.98 -19.64 -16.13
N ALA A 68 -22.17 -19.85 -16.67
CA ALA A 68 -22.41 -20.93 -17.64
C ALA A 68 -21.64 -20.75 -18.97
N ASN A 69 -21.08 -19.57 -19.19
CA ASN A 69 -20.31 -19.27 -20.40
C ASN A 69 -18.80 -19.56 -20.24
N ILE A 70 -18.35 -19.95 -19.04
CA ILE A 70 -16.96 -20.35 -18.82
C ILE A 70 -16.80 -21.80 -19.29
N PRO A 71 -15.77 -22.09 -20.14
CA PRO A 71 -15.46 -23.47 -20.55
C PRO A 71 -15.14 -24.34 -19.32
N GLU A 72 -15.53 -25.62 -19.35
CA GLU A 72 -15.31 -26.58 -18.26
C GLU A 72 -13.84 -26.69 -17.84
N GLY A 73 -12.89 -26.49 -18.77
CA GLY A 73 -11.45 -26.51 -18.45
C GLY A 73 -10.97 -25.41 -17.48
N PHE A 74 -11.82 -24.42 -17.19
CA PHE A 74 -11.55 -23.38 -16.19
C PHE A 74 -12.24 -23.65 -14.84
N ASP A 75 -12.87 -24.83 -14.66
CA ASP A 75 -13.42 -25.16 -13.36
C ASP A 75 -12.31 -25.30 -12.32
N GLY A 76 -12.43 -24.52 -11.24
CA GLY A 76 -11.39 -24.43 -10.21
C GLY A 76 -10.14 -23.62 -10.59
N TYR A 77 -10.08 -23.00 -11.78
CA TYR A 77 -8.97 -22.17 -12.23
C TYR A 77 -8.79 -20.95 -11.32
N ARG A 78 -7.57 -20.76 -10.82
CA ARG A 78 -7.26 -19.75 -9.84
C ARG A 78 -6.34 -18.66 -10.40
N ILE A 79 -6.85 -17.42 -10.39
CA ILE A 79 -6.09 -16.22 -10.76
C ILE A 79 -5.76 -15.48 -9.49
N VAL A 80 -4.46 -15.21 -9.25
CA VAL A 80 -4.05 -14.29 -8.18
C VAL A 80 -3.70 -12.94 -8.81
N GLN A 81 -4.38 -11.90 -8.33
CA GLN A 81 -4.07 -10.51 -8.71
C GLN A 81 -3.27 -9.84 -7.60
N ILE A 82 -2.19 -9.14 -7.99
CA ILE A 82 -1.38 -8.28 -7.16
C ILE A 82 -1.39 -6.88 -7.78
N SER A 83 -1.36 -5.84 -6.94
CA SER A 83 -1.29 -4.44 -7.39
C SER A 83 -0.57 -3.59 -6.35
N ASP A 84 -0.09 -2.40 -6.76
CA ASP A 84 0.34 -1.33 -5.85
C ASP A 84 1.41 -1.77 -4.83
N ILE A 85 2.43 -2.52 -5.26
CA ILE A 85 3.53 -2.94 -4.38
C ILE A 85 4.33 -1.74 -3.89
N HIS A 86 4.53 -0.72 -4.74
CA HIS A 86 5.33 0.46 -4.42
C HIS A 86 6.64 0.10 -3.73
N ILE A 87 7.47 -0.67 -4.46
CA ILE A 87 8.66 -1.36 -3.94
C ILE A 87 9.65 -0.42 -3.23
N GLY A 88 9.72 0.84 -3.66
CA GLY A 88 10.55 1.86 -3.05
C GLY A 88 10.22 2.13 -1.57
N SER A 89 9.00 1.80 -1.13
CA SER A 89 8.59 1.92 0.28
C SER A 89 9.22 0.85 1.18
N TRP A 90 9.78 -0.22 0.59
CA TRP A 90 10.35 -1.37 1.27
C TRP A 90 11.88 -1.40 1.24
N GLN A 91 12.52 -0.35 0.70
CA GLN A 91 13.99 -0.27 0.65
C GLN A 91 14.61 -0.43 2.04
N GLY A 92 15.58 -1.34 2.14
CA GLY A 92 16.21 -1.70 3.40
C GLY A 92 15.49 -2.76 4.24
N ASN A 93 14.25 -3.16 3.87
CA ASN A 93 13.53 -4.24 4.52
C ASN A 93 12.80 -5.12 3.48
N PRO A 94 13.45 -6.17 2.94
CA PRO A 94 12.87 -7.05 1.93
C PRO A 94 11.86 -8.07 2.49
N ASP A 95 11.78 -8.24 3.80
CA ASP A 95 10.98 -9.31 4.42
C ASP A 95 9.48 -9.23 4.10
N PRO A 96 8.82 -8.05 4.04
CA PRO A 96 7.43 -7.97 3.62
C PRO A 96 7.21 -8.45 2.18
N ILE A 97 8.17 -8.20 1.27
CA ILE A 97 8.05 -8.66 -0.13
C ILE A 97 8.24 -10.18 -0.23
N LYS A 98 9.13 -10.77 0.57
CA LYS A 98 9.21 -12.24 0.70
C LYS A 98 7.89 -12.83 1.20
N GLN A 99 7.31 -12.24 2.26
CA GLN A 99 6.02 -12.66 2.78
C GLN A 99 4.90 -12.55 1.73
N LEU A 100 4.90 -11.50 0.91
CA LEU A 100 3.96 -11.35 -0.19
C LEU A 100 4.11 -12.47 -1.22
N VAL A 101 5.35 -12.77 -1.65
CA VAL A 101 5.65 -13.84 -2.61
C VAL A 101 5.22 -15.21 -2.05
N ASP A 102 5.55 -15.49 -0.80
CA ASP A 102 5.14 -16.73 -0.11
C ASP A 102 3.61 -16.83 -0.02
N LEU A 103 2.94 -15.74 0.31
CA LEU A 103 1.47 -15.68 0.40
C LEU A 103 0.82 -15.97 -0.96
N VAL A 104 1.33 -15.35 -2.03
CA VAL A 104 0.84 -15.52 -3.41
C VAL A 104 1.05 -16.95 -3.89
N ASN A 105 2.26 -17.48 -3.77
CA ASN A 105 2.58 -18.85 -4.15
C ASN A 105 1.79 -19.88 -3.32
N GLY A 106 1.54 -19.57 -2.03
CA GLY A 106 0.72 -20.37 -1.13
C GLY A 106 -0.74 -20.51 -1.58
N GLN A 107 -1.26 -19.57 -2.40
CA GLN A 107 -2.59 -19.68 -3.00
C GLN A 107 -2.63 -20.72 -4.12
N LYS A 108 -1.48 -21.21 -4.59
CA LYS A 108 -1.35 -22.16 -5.74
C LYS A 108 -2.10 -21.64 -6.98
N PRO A 109 -1.75 -20.44 -7.47
CA PRO A 109 -2.42 -19.87 -8.64
C PRO A 109 -2.10 -20.66 -9.91
N ASP A 110 -3.04 -20.71 -10.83
CA ASP A 110 -2.80 -21.14 -12.21
C ASP A 110 -2.21 -19.98 -13.03
N LEU A 111 -2.60 -18.75 -12.70
CA LEU A 111 -2.14 -17.51 -13.33
C LEU A 111 -1.91 -16.43 -12.28
N ILE A 112 -0.83 -15.66 -12.42
CA ILE A 112 -0.60 -14.43 -11.65
C ILE A 112 -0.72 -13.23 -12.58
N VAL A 113 -1.49 -12.22 -12.16
CA VAL A 113 -1.61 -10.94 -12.87
C VAL A 113 -1.21 -9.79 -11.95
N PHE A 114 -0.23 -9.00 -12.39
CA PHE A 114 0.21 -7.81 -11.69
C PHE A 114 -0.34 -6.57 -12.42
N THR A 115 -1.15 -5.77 -11.72
CA THR A 115 -1.92 -4.70 -12.36
C THR A 115 -1.31 -3.31 -12.19
N GLY A 116 0.01 -3.25 -11.95
CA GLY A 116 0.79 -2.02 -12.00
C GLY A 116 1.14 -1.43 -10.65
N ASP A 117 1.83 -0.28 -10.70
CA ASP A 117 2.40 0.44 -9.56
C ASP A 117 3.41 -0.42 -8.77
N LEU A 118 4.36 -1.00 -9.53
CA LEU A 118 5.46 -1.78 -8.97
C LEU A 118 6.44 -0.88 -8.22
N VAL A 119 6.79 0.26 -8.81
CA VAL A 119 7.70 1.25 -8.20
C VAL A 119 6.94 2.46 -7.67
N ASN A 120 7.57 3.26 -6.81
CA ASN A 120 7.01 4.53 -6.37
C ASN A 120 7.16 5.60 -7.46
N GLN A 121 8.33 5.68 -8.10
CA GLN A 121 8.65 6.69 -9.11
C GLN A 121 9.80 6.28 -10.05
N GLN A 122 10.74 5.45 -9.59
CA GLN A 122 12.00 5.19 -10.28
C GLN A 122 12.30 3.70 -10.38
N SER A 123 12.77 3.28 -11.54
CA SER A 123 13.06 1.88 -11.83
C SER A 123 14.13 1.25 -10.94
N HIS A 124 15.10 2.04 -10.46
CA HIS A 124 16.14 1.53 -9.57
C HIS A 124 15.64 1.22 -8.14
N GLU A 125 14.41 1.63 -7.79
CA GLU A 125 13.77 1.20 -6.54
C GLU A 125 13.58 -0.33 -6.50
N LEU A 126 13.55 -0.97 -7.68
CA LEU A 126 13.45 -2.42 -7.83
C LEU A 126 14.78 -3.15 -7.54
N ASP A 127 15.91 -2.43 -7.50
CA ASP A 127 17.22 -3.02 -7.29
C ASP A 127 17.28 -3.76 -5.94
N GLY A 128 17.69 -5.02 -5.98
CA GLY A 128 17.73 -5.91 -4.82
C GLY A 128 16.43 -6.68 -4.52
N PHE A 129 15.33 -6.41 -5.26
CA PHE A 129 14.07 -7.14 -5.10
C PHE A 129 13.78 -8.11 -6.25
N GLN A 130 14.55 -8.07 -7.36
CA GLN A 130 14.31 -8.89 -8.53
C GLN A 130 14.34 -10.39 -8.21
N GLU A 131 15.33 -10.84 -7.42
CA GLU A 131 15.45 -12.26 -7.02
C GLU A 131 14.28 -12.73 -6.17
N ILE A 132 13.67 -11.84 -5.39
CA ILE A 132 12.52 -12.16 -4.56
C ILE A 132 11.27 -12.27 -5.44
N LEU A 133 11.04 -11.27 -6.29
CA LEU A 133 9.87 -11.23 -7.16
C LEU A 133 9.91 -12.32 -8.25
N SER A 134 11.09 -12.72 -8.72
CA SER A 134 11.24 -13.83 -9.67
C SER A 134 10.85 -15.20 -9.12
N GLN A 135 10.59 -15.31 -7.80
CA GLN A 135 10.06 -16.51 -7.17
C GLN A 135 8.53 -16.63 -7.27
N LEU A 136 7.82 -15.61 -7.78
CA LEU A 136 6.41 -15.73 -8.14
C LEU A 136 6.26 -16.78 -9.24
N TYR A 137 5.39 -17.76 -8.99
CA TYR A 137 5.21 -18.88 -9.90
C TYR A 137 3.75 -19.23 -10.10
N ALA A 138 3.38 -19.37 -11.36
CA ALA A 138 2.10 -19.96 -11.79
C ALA A 138 2.33 -20.76 -13.09
N PRO A 139 1.65 -21.91 -13.28
CA PRO A 139 1.80 -22.76 -14.48
C PRO A 139 1.56 -22.00 -15.79
N ASP A 140 0.56 -21.11 -15.82
CA ASP A 140 0.22 -20.32 -17.01
C ASP A 140 0.94 -18.96 -17.05
N GLY A 141 1.86 -18.73 -16.11
CA GLY A 141 2.79 -17.61 -16.09
C GLY A 141 2.39 -16.46 -15.18
N VAL A 142 3.27 -15.46 -15.18
CA VAL A 142 3.12 -14.20 -14.45
C VAL A 142 3.08 -13.06 -15.46
N TYR A 143 2.00 -12.30 -15.47
CA TYR A 143 1.81 -11.20 -16.42
C TYR A 143 1.72 -9.87 -15.68
N SER A 144 2.40 -8.85 -16.21
CA SER A 144 2.43 -7.52 -15.63
C SER A 144 1.99 -6.47 -16.64
N ILE A 145 1.25 -5.48 -16.15
CA ILE A 145 1.00 -4.22 -16.85
C ILE A 145 1.57 -3.07 -16.03
N LEU A 146 1.75 -1.91 -16.65
CA LEU A 146 2.24 -0.71 -15.98
C LEU A 146 1.09 0.06 -15.35
N GLY A 147 1.29 0.52 -14.10
CA GLY A 147 0.45 1.50 -13.43
C GLY A 147 0.98 2.93 -13.62
N ASN A 148 0.27 3.92 -13.10
CA ASN A 148 0.63 5.33 -13.29
C ASN A 148 1.95 5.72 -12.62
N HIS A 149 2.35 5.08 -11.53
CA HIS A 149 3.63 5.31 -10.87
C HIS A 149 4.81 4.74 -11.68
N ASP A 150 4.60 3.64 -12.39
CA ASP A 150 5.64 2.98 -13.19
C ASP A 150 6.14 3.84 -14.36
N TYR A 151 5.31 4.76 -14.86
CA TYR A 151 5.72 5.73 -15.88
C TYR A 151 6.70 6.78 -15.35
N GLY A 152 6.84 6.95 -14.03
CA GLY A 152 7.77 7.90 -13.43
C GLY A 152 7.36 9.36 -13.55
N SER A 153 6.08 9.64 -13.90
CA SER A 153 5.58 11.03 -14.14
C SER A 153 5.55 11.90 -12.88
N TYR A 154 5.65 11.30 -11.70
CA TYR A 154 5.69 12.02 -10.42
C TYR A 154 7.10 12.42 -9.98
N TYR A 155 8.12 11.98 -10.71
CA TYR A 155 9.51 12.34 -10.44
C TYR A 155 9.95 13.52 -11.31
N HIS A 156 10.81 14.37 -10.76
CA HIS A 156 11.33 15.52 -11.51
C HIS A 156 12.59 15.10 -12.31
N TRP A 157 12.39 14.74 -13.57
CA TRP A 157 13.45 14.28 -14.47
C TRP A 157 14.30 15.44 -15.00
N GLN A 158 15.59 15.20 -15.15
CA GLN A 158 16.52 16.16 -15.76
C GLN A 158 16.23 16.40 -17.26
N SER A 159 15.60 15.43 -17.94
CA SER A 159 15.20 15.51 -19.34
C SER A 159 14.14 14.44 -19.66
N PRO A 160 13.32 14.64 -20.72
CA PRO A 160 12.39 13.63 -21.22
C PRO A 160 13.09 12.32 -21.61
N LYS A 161 14.35 12.40 -22.06
CA LYS A 161 15.15 11.22 -22.40
C LYS A 161 15.47 10.39 -21.16
N ALA A 162 15.70 11.01 -20.00
CA ALA A 162 15.95 10.31 -18.74
C ALA A 162 14.68 9.58 -18.24
N GLU A 163 13.52 10.19 -18.40
CA GLU A 163 12.22 9.57 -18.06
C GLU A 163 11.97 8.33 -18.92
N ILE A 164 12.14 8.43 -20.24
CA ILE A 164 12.00 7.29 -21.15
C ILE A 164 13.00 6.18 -20.81
N ALA A 165 14.25 6.53 -20.54
CA ALA A 165 15.27 5.54 -20.18
C ALA A 165 14.94 4.80 -18.87
N ASN A 166 14.35 5.49 -17.90
CA ASN A 166 13.86 4.88 -16.67
C ASN A 166 12.74 3.86 -16.92
N LEU A 167 11.75 4.24 -17.74
CA LEU A 167 10.65 3.35 -18.10
C LEU A 167 11.14 2.12 -18.86
N ASP A 168 12.01 2.33 -19.85
CA ASP A 168 12.61 1.23 -20.62
C ASP A 168 13.42 0.27 -19.74
N TYR A 169 14.11 0.82 -18.73
CA TYR A 169 14.84 0.01 -17.76
C TYR A 169 13.88 -0.82 -16.90
N LEU A 170 12.81 -0.22 -16.37
CA LEU A 170 11.80 -0.92 -15.58
C LEU A 170 11.15 -2.07 -16.36
N ILE A 171 10.75 -1.81 -17.62
CA ILE A 171 10.14 -2.85 -18.47
C ILE A 171 11.13 -4.00 -18.72
N ARG A 172 12.40 -3.72 -18.93
CA ARG A 172 13.42 -4.78 -19.08
C ARG A 172 13.59 -5.59 -17.80
N GLN A 173 13.60 -4.95 -16.64
CA GLN A 173 13.68 -5.63 -15.36
C GLN A 173 12.48 -6.56 -15.14
N GLN A 174 11.26 -6.07 -15.38
CA GLN A 174 10.04 -6.87 -15.26
C GLN A 174 10.02 -8.08 -16.19
N LYS A 175 10.56 -7.95 -17.41
CA LYS A 175 10.66 -9.07 -18.37
C LYS A 175 11.74 -10.09 -18.02
N ALA A 176 12.69 -9.72 -17.17
CA ALA A 176 13.80 -10.59 -16.77
C ALA A 176 13.50 -11.38 -15.49
N MET A 177 12.46 -11.01 -14.76
CA MET A 177 11.95 -11.74 -13.59
C MET A 177 11.00 -12.86 -14.02
#